data_22b8d055b31da281369e2030556dba4b
#
_entry.id   22b8d055b31da281369e2030556dba4b
#
_cell.length_a   1.000
_cell.length_b   1.000
_cell.length_c   1.000
_cell.angle_alpha   90.00
_cell.angle_beta   90.00
_cell.angle_gamma   90.00
#
_symmetry.space_group_name_H-M   'P 1'
#
loop_
_entity.id
_entity.type
_entity.pdbx_description
1 polymer ?
#
loop_
_entity_poly.entity_id
_entity_poly.type
_entity_poly.pdbx_seq_one_letter_code
_entity_poly.pdbx_strand_id
1 'polypeptide(L)'
;MNTQEIKELPTLNSIVHLISKKNPLHSKNIRNYLQSCSDDFLKLAESYLSNYVSFLNSRNCDLEFIVNSYLLMVKDILIEQTRFLKTGKYRYDNLDDVYKNVYSNDEYMFKYMIGVALSQFLWKNHRDMFIFFKNNIKNFNADKYLEIGPGHGIYFMESLSSGNFNAYTGIDISETSLEITKSFINYCVDVNKFKIEFIWDDITQHKITTRYDYITIGEVLEHVKSPKILISSIYLLLNPGGKTYLSTCANAPVIDHIYLYNSIDEIKEDILSSGLKIIDEIIICNDETEEKDWILKKANLSYACIAKREF
;
A
#
# COMPACT_ATOMS: atom_id res chain seq x y z
N MET A 1 -5.72 -25.67 -10.54
CA MET A 1 -5.18 -25.00 -11.75
C MET A 1 -4.76 -26.08 -12.74
N ASN A 2 -5.33 -26.05 -13.94
CA ASN A 2 -5.03 -26.97 -15.01
C ASN A 2 -3.62 -26.64 -15.54
N THR A 3 -2.85 -27.63 -15.96
CA THR A 3 -1.45 -27.47 -16.45
C THR A 3 -1.32 -26.50 -17.66
N GLN A 4 -2.42 -26.18 -18.31
CA GLN A 4 -2.48 -25.26 -19.45
C GLN A 4 -2.57 -23.78 -19.03
N GLU A 5 -3.19 -23.48 -17.87
CA GLU A 5 -3.35 -22.12 -17.32
C GLU A 5 -2.04 -21.58 -16.72
N ILE A 6 -1.16 -22.49 -16.26
CA ILE A 6 0.15 -22.13 -15.69
C ILE A 6 1.10 -21.50 -16.74
N LYS A 7 0.89 -21.78 -18.03
CA LYS A 7 1.75 -21.24 -19.10
C LYS A 7 1.59 -19.73 -19.36
N GLU A 8 0.49 -19.13 -18.93
CA GLU A 8 0.17 -17.72 -19.17
C GLU A 8 0.63 -16.77 -18.05
N LEU A 9 1.22 -17.31 -16.96
CA LEU A 9 1.64 -16.53 -15.77
C LEU A 9 3.12 -16.77 -15.42
N PRO A 10 4.06 -16.54 -16.34
CA PRO A 10 5.46 -16.96 -16.18
C PRO A 10 6.16 -16.24 -15.01
N THR A 11 5.89 -14.96 -14.79
CA THR A 11 6.54 -14.18 -13.72
C THR A 11 6.02 -14.62 -12.35
N LEU A 12 4.70 -14.66 -12.19
CA LEU A 12 4.06 -15.09 -10.95
C LEU A 12 4.50 -16.50 -10.56
N ASN A 13 4.53 -17.43 -11.52
CA ASN A 13 4.98 -18.81 -11.30
C ASN A 13 6.46 -18.88 -10.89
N SER A 14 7.33 -18.08 -11.51
CA SER A 14 8.75 -18.02 -11.19
C SER A 14 8.98 -17.49 -9.77
N ILE A 15 8.27 -16.44 -9.38
CA ILE A 15 8.29 -15.89 -8.01
C ILE A 15 7.87 -16.96 -7.01
N VAL A 16 6.70 -17.59 -7.20
CA VAL A 16 6.16 -18.61 -6.27
C VAL A 16 7.07 -19.82 -6.21
N HIS A 17 7.69 -20.23 -7.32
CA HIS A 17 8.65 -21.32 -7.35
C HIS A 17 9.90 -21.03 -6.51
N LEU A 18 10.47 -19.82 -6.62
CA LEU A 18 11.63 -19.42 -5.82
C LEU A 18 11.27 -19.29 -4.33
N ILE A 19 10.10 -18.72 -4.01
CA ILE A 19 9.59 -18.71 -2.62
C ILE A 19 9.48 -20.14 -2.09
N SER A 20 9.00 -21.09 -2.91
CA SER A 20 8.86 -22.50 -2.49
C SER A 20 10.18 -23.16 -2.14
N LYS A 21 11.26 -22.82 -2.84
CA LYS A 21 12.61 -23.34 -2.52
C LYS A 21 13.16 -22.81 -1.20
N LYS A 22 12.82 -21.55 -0.85
CA LYS A 22 13.37 -20.84 0.31
C LYS A 22 12.47 -20.94 1.56
N ASN A 23 11.16 -20.94 1.37
CA ASN A 23 10.15 -21.00 2.43
C ASN A 23 8.92 -21.82 1.96
N PRO A 24 8.99 -23.16 2.04
CA PRO A 24 7.92 -24.05 1.53
C PRO A 24 6.56 -23.83 2.21
N LEU A 25 6.55 -23.54 3.53
CA LEU A 25 5.32 -23.33 4.29
C LEU A 25 4.59 -22.06 3.81
N HIS A 26 5.31 -20.95 3.71
CA HIS A 26 4.76 -19.70 3.22
C HIS A 26 4.27 -19.82 1.77
N SER A 27 5.03 -20.51 0.92
CA SER A 27 4.65 -20.80 -0.46
C SER A 27 3.35 -21.61 -0.57
N LYS A 28 3.10 -22.53 0.35
CA LYS A 28 1.84 -23.30 0.40
C LYS A 28 0.64 -22.37 0.61
N ASN A 29 0.76 -21.42 1.54
CA ASN A 29 -0.30 -20.43 1.80
C ASN A 29 -0.55 -19.53 0.58
N ILE A 30 0.51 -19.05 -0.07
CA ILE A 30 0.40 -18.25 -1.30
C ILE A 30 -0.30 -19.06 -2.40
N ARG A 31 0.07 -20.31 -2.62
CA ARG A 31 -0.57 -21.15 -3.66
C ARG A 31 -2.06 -21.37 -3.39
N ASN A 32 -2.43 -21.68 -2.14
CA ASN A 32 -3.83 -21.84 -1.77
C ASN A 32 -4.61 -20.55 -2.04
N TYR A 33 -4.03 -19.38 -1.68
CA TYR A 33 -4.61 -18.09 -1.97
C TYR A 33 -4.76 -17.85 -3.48
N LEU A 34 -3.71 -18.04 -4.28
CA LEU A 34 -3.76 -17.82 -5.73
C LEU A 34 -4.76 -18.75 -6.43
N GLN A 35 -4.94 -19.98 -5.94
CA GLN A 35 -5.97 -20.90 -6.44
C GLN A 35 -7.40 -20.41 -6.19
N SER A 36 -7.60 -19.54 -5.20
CA SER A 36 -8.91 -18.93 -4.91
C SER A 36 -9.16 -17.64 -5.69
N CYS A 37 -8.17 -17.14 -6.41
CA CYS A 37 -8.28 -15.91 -7.19
C CYS A 37 -8.96 -16.15 -8.55
N SER A 38 -9.64 -15.12 -9.07
CA SER A 38 -10.19 -15.13 -10.43
C SER A 38 -9.08 -15.03 -11.49
N ASP A 39 -9.35 -15.56 -12.69
CA ASP A 39 -8.41 -15.45 -13.82
C ASP A 39 -8.09 -14.00 -14.18
N ASP A 40 -9.06 -13.10 -14.10
CA ASP A 40 -8.86 -11.68 -14.37
C ASP A 40 -7.87 -11.06 -13.38
N PHE A 41 -7.98 -11.41 -12.08
CA PHE A 41 -7.00 -10.95 -11.10
C PHE A 41 -5.62 -11.56 -11.35
N LEU A 42 -5.53 -12.83 -11.68
CA LEU A 42 -4.25 -13.49 -11.96
C LEU A 42 -3.54 -12.87 -13.16
N LYS A 43 -4.27 -12.52 -14.23
CA LYS A 43 -3.74 -11.79 -15.38
C LYS A 43 -3.29 -10.37 -15.01
N LEU A 44 -4.07 -9.68 -14.17
CA LEU A 44 -3.69 -8.37 -13.63
C LEU A 44 -2.40 -8.47 -12.82
N ALA A 45 -2.31 -9.43 -11.90
CA ALA A 45 -1.12 -9.68 -11.09
C ALA A 45 0.12 -9.98 -11.94
N GLU A 46 -0.02 -10.83 -12.97
CA GLU A 46 1.06 -11.14 -13.91
C GLU A 46 1.55 -9.88 -14.63
N SER A 47 0.63 -9.06 -15.13
CA SER A 47 0.98 -7.81 -15.83
C SER A 47 1.77 -6.86 -14.94
N TYR A 48 1.31 -6.61 -13.70
CA TYR A 48 2.01 -5.74 -12.76
C TYR A 48 3.35 -6.32 -12.32
N LEU A 49 3.38 -7.60 -11.94
CA LEU A 49 4.61 -8.27 -11.50
C LEU A 49 5.64 -8.35 -12.62
N SER A 50 5.23 -8.62 -13.86
CA SER A 50 6.12 -8.64 -15.02
C SER A 50 6.77 -7.27 -15.26
N ASN A 51 5.99 -6.19 -15.21
CA ASN A 51 6.49 -4.83 -15.33
C ASN A 51 7.44 -4.47 -14.19
N TYR A 52 7.06 -4.82 -12.94
CA TYR A 52 7.88 -4.49 -11.77
C TYR A 52 9.20 -5.28 -11.74
N VAL A 53 9.17 -6.58 -12.08
CA VAL A 53 10.37 -7.41 -12.22
C VAL A 53 11.25 -6.89 -13.35
N SER A 54 10.69 -6.52 -14.50
CA SER A 54 11.44 -5.95 -15.62
C SER A 54 12.11 -4.63 -15.24
N PHE A 55 11.41 -3.76 -14.54
CA PHE A 55 11.96 -2.54 -13.97
C PHE A 55 13.14 -2.83 -13.04
N LEU A 56 12.98 -3.75 -12.09
CA LEU A 56 14.04 -4.11 -11.14
C LEU A 56 15.24 -4.78 -11.82
N ASN A 57 15.01 -5.63 -12.83
CA ASN A 57 16.06 -6.22 -13.64
C ASN A 57 16.90 -5.15 -14.37
N SER A 58 16.26 -4.07 -14.85
CA SER A 58 16.99 -2.95 -15.48
C SER A 58 17.92 -2.22 -14.51
N ARG A 59 17.70 -2.41 -13.19
CA ARG A 59 18.54 -1.90 -12.09
C ARG A 59 19.49 -2.95 -11.51
N ASN A 60 19.75 -4.04 -12.24
CA ASN A 60 20.59 -5.18 -11.84
C ASN A 60 20.06 -5.95 -10.60
N CYS A 61 18.77 -5.88 -10.32
CA CYS A 61 18.12 -6.70 -9.31
C CYS A 61 17.48 -7.93 -9.97
N ASP A 62 18.13 -9.08 -9.85
CA ASP A 62 17.61 -10.32 -10.40
C ASP A 62 16.41 -10.87 -9.60
N LEU A 63 15.74 -11.90 -10.13
CA LEU A 63 14.57 -12.48 -9.49
C LEU A 63 14.87 -13.06 -8.10
N GLU A 64 16.09 -13.54 -7.88
CA GLU A 64 16.51 -14.05 -6.58
C GLU A 64 16.62 -12.92 -5.54
N PHE A 65 17.19 -11.78 -5.91
CA PHE A 65 17.22 -10.58 -5.07
C PHE A 65 15.80 -10.11 -4.72
N ILE A 66 14.90 -10.08 -5.72
CA ILE A 66 13.50 -9.65 -5.55
C ILE A 66 12.77 -10.55 -4.54
N VAL A 67 12.89 -11.87 -4.71
CA VAL A 67 12.26 -12.84 -3.80
C VAL A 67 12.89 -12.80 -2.40
N ASN A 68 14.21 -12.61 -2.28
CA ASN A 68 14.86 -12.44 -0.98
C ASN A 68 14.39 -11.18 -0.26
N SER A 69 14.17 -10.09 -0.99
CA SER A 69 13.61 -8.83 -0.46
C SER A 69 12.20 -9.02 0.09
N TYR A 70 11.35 -9.74 -0.63
CA TYR A 70 10.02 -10.11 -0.16
C TYR A 70 10.08 -10.99 1.10
N LEU A 71 10.92 -12.01 1.13
CA LEU A 71 11.06 -12.91 2.29
C LEU A 71 11.69 -12.22 3.50
N LEU A 72 12.52 -11.19 3.31
CA LEU A 72 13.01 -10.32 4.38
C LEU A 72 11.84 -9.60 5.05
N MET A 73 10.98 -8.95 4.29
CA MET A 73 9.76 -8.28 4.79
C MET A 73 8.85 -9.27 5.54
N VAL A 74 8.59 -10.44 4.96
CA VAL A 74 7.76 -11.49 5.62
C VAL A 74 8.35 -11.90 6.96
N LYS A 75 9.67 -12.06 7.05
CA LYS A 75 10.36 -12.41 8.31
C LYS A 75 10.21 -11.31 9.35
N ASP A 76 10.39 -10.05 8.95
CA ASP A 76 10.29 -8.91 9.86
C ASP A 76 8.87 -8.76 10.41
N ILE A 77 7.86 -8.93 9.57
CA ILE A 77 6.45 -8.94 10.01
C ILE A 77 6.19 -10.05 11.03
N LEU A 78 6.70 -11.26 10.82
CA LEU A 78 6.54 -12.36 11.78
C LEU A 78 7.21 -12.06 13.13
N ILE A 79 8.35 -11.38 13.13
CA ILE A 79 9.04 -10.92 14.35
C ILE A 79 8.16 -9.90 15.08
N GLU A 80 7.62 -8.91 14.36
CA GLU A 80 6.79 -7.88 14.98
C GLU A 80 5.45 -8.44 15.49
N GLN A 81 4.83 -9.37 14.77
CA GLN A 81 3.63 -10.08 15.24
C GLN A 81 3.92 -10.85 16.54
N THR A 82 5.04 -11.58 16.59
CA THR A 82 5.45 -12.31 17.80
C THR A 82 5.70 -11.38 18.98
N ARG A 83 6.29 -10.21 18.74
CA ARG A 83 6.49 -9.17 19.74
C ARG A 83 5.15 -8.61 20.23
N PHE A 84 4.26 -8.26 19.30
CA PHE A 84 2.95 -7.68 19.61
C PHE A 84 2.08 -8.62 20.45
N LEU A 85 2.07 -9.92 20.13
CA LEU A 85 1.34 -10.93 20.92
C LEU A 85 1.83 -10.99 22.39
N LYS A 86 3.11 -10.70 22.64
CA LYS A 86 3.69 -10.70 24.00
C LYS A 86 3.49 -9.40 24.74
N THR A 87 3.49 -8.26 24.03
CA THR A 87 3.57 -6.93 24.65
C THR A 87 2.29 -6.11 24.48
N GLY A 88 1.46 -6.41 23.48
CA GLY A 88 0.31 -5.61 23.08
C GLY A 88 0.67 -4.24 22.52
N LYS A 89 1.94 -4.01 22.12
CA LYS A 89 2.46 -2.72 21.67
C LYS A 89 3.33 -2.88 20.43
N TYR A 90 3.34 -1.88 19.56
CA TYR A 90 4.29 -1.77 18.46
C TYR A 90 5.71 -1.55 19.00
N ARG A 91 6.72 -1.72 18.14
CA ARG A 91 8.13 -1.58 18.52
C ARG A 91 8.49 -0.15 18.86
N TYR A 92 8.02 0.77 18.04
CA TYR A 92 8.25 2.20 18.15
C TYR A 92 6.92 2.94 18.40
N ASP A 93 7.00 4.14 18.96
CA ASP A 93 5.89 5.03 19.23
C ASP A 93 6.16 6.47 18.76
N ASN A 94 7.29 6.65 18.05
CA ASN A 94 7.68 7.94 17.51
C ASN A 94 8.46 7.76 16.18
N LEU A 95 8.38 8.79 15.34
CA LEU A 95 8.98 8.78 14.00
C LEU A 95 10.51 8.86 14.03
N ASP A 96 11.10 9.53 15.03
CA ASP A 96 12.56 9.72 15.12
C ASP A 96 13.28 8.38 15.27
N ASP A 97 12.73 7.49 16.12
CA ASP A 97 13.29 6.15 16.32
C ASP A 97 13.11 5.29 15.04
N VAL A 98 11.98 5.37 14.35
CA VAL A 98 11.76 4.68 13.08
C VAL A 98 12.72 5.22 12.02
N TYR A 99 12.85 6.54 11.91
CA TYR A 99 13.78 7.15 10.96
C TYR A 99 15.20 6.65 11.19
N LYS A 100 15.68 6.72 12.43
CA LYS A 100 17.04 6.31 12.82
C LYS A 100 17.31 4.83 12.58
N ASN A 101 16.34 3.96 12.83
CA ASN A 101 16.56 2.50 12.86
C ASN A 101 16.06 1.78 11.60
N VAL A 102 15.19 2.42 10.82
CA VAL A 102 14.55 1.83 9.63
C VAL A 102 14.81 2.69 8.40
N TYR A 103 14.28 3.94 8.35
CA TYR A 103 14.26 4.75 7.14
C TYR A 103 15.63 5.30 6.73
N SER A 104 16.57 5.49 7.67
CA SER A 104 17.94 5.90 7.35
C SER A 104 18.78 4.81 6.66
N ASN A 105 18.26 3.60 6.54
CA ASN A 105 18.93 2.50 5.85
C ASN A 105 18.32 2.33 4.43
N ASP A 106 18.86 3.05 3.46
CA ASP A 106 18.38 3.05 2.08
C ASP A 106 18.33 1.65 1.45
N GLU A 107 19.33 0.79 1.74
CA GLU A 107 19.35 -0.58 1.21
C GLU A 107 18.22 -1.42 1.80
N TYR A 108 17.95 -1.27 3.09
CA TYR A 108 16.83 -1.95 3.74
C TYR A 108 15.49 -1.45 3.19
N MET A 109 15.31 -0.12 3.11
CA MET A 109 14.09 0.49 2.59
C MET A 109 13.82 0.09 1.14
N PHE A 110 14.85 0.05 0.29
CA PHE A 110 14.71 -0.43 -1.07
C PHE A 110 14.20 -1.88 -1.13
N LYS A 111 14.79 -2.79 -0.33
CA LYS A 111 14.34 -4.19 -0.23
C LYS A 111 12.92 -4.29 0.34
N TYR A 112 12.63 -3.50 1.35
CA TYR A 112 11.31 -3.48 1.99
C TYR A 112 10.22 -3.05 1.02
N MET A 113 10.42 -1.96 0.26
CA MET A 113 9.48 -1.50 -0.77
C MET A 113 9.24 -2.56 -1.88
N ILE A 114 10.27 -3.31 -2.27
CA ILE A 114 10.11 -4.45 -3.19
C ILE A 114 9.19 -5.51 -2.57
N GLY A 115 9.39 -5.82 -1.30
CA GLY A 115 8.55 -6.76 -0.56
C GLY A 115 7.08 -6.33 -0.52
N VAL A 116 6.83 -5.06 -0.19
CA VAL A 116 5.48 -4.47 -0.15
C VAL A 116 4.84 -4.46 -1.55
N ALA A 117 5.61 -4.19 -2.61
CA ALA A 117 5.09 -4.26 -3.99
C ALA A 117 4.60 -5.68 -4.36
N LEU A 118 5.38 -6.71 -4.03
CA LEU A 118 4.99 -8.09 -4.31
C LEU A 118 3.76 -8.51 -3.49
N SER A 119 3.67 -8.07 -2.24
CA SER A 119 2.55 -8.42 -1.36
C SER A 119 1.20 -7.91 -1.89
N GLN A 120 1.17 -6.86 -2.73
CA GLN A 120 -0.06 -6.37 -3.36
C GLN A 120 -0.77 -7.48 -4.18
N PHE A 121 -0.01 -8.45 -4.68
CA PHE A 121 -0.53 -9.54 -5.52
C PHE A 121 -0.43 -10.91 -4.84
N LEU A 122 0.36 -11.05 -3.78
CA LEU A 122 0.59 -12.31 -3.08
C LEU A 122 -0.22 -12.45 -1.77
N TRP A 123 -0.86 -11.39 -1.29
CA TRP A 123 -1.64 -11.38 -0.05
C TRP A 123 -3.08 -10.94 -0.31
N LYS A 124 -4.01 -11.64 0.34
CA LYS A 124 -5.45 -11.42 0.15
C LYS A 124 -5.89 -10.00 0.51
N ASN A 125 -5.47 -9.50 1.67
CA ASN A 125 -5.86 -8.17 2.15
C ASN A 125 -5.34 -7.06 1.22
N HIS A 126 -4.08 -7.11 0.80
CA HIS A 126 -3.51 -6.13 -0.11
C HIS A 126 -4.20 -6.17 -1.48
N ARG A 127 -4.47 -7.40 -2.02
CA ARG A 127 -5.27 -7.55 -3.23
C ARG A 127 -6.63 -6.87 -3.11
N ASP A 128 -7.35 -7.18 -2.03
CA ASP A 128 -8.73 -6.71 -1.86
C ASP A 128 -8.76 -5.17 -1.74
N MET A 129 -7.80 -4.57 -1.02
CA MET A 129 -7.63 -3.12 -0.95
C MET A 129 -7.26 -2.51 -2.31
N PHE A 130 -6.32 -3.14 -3.06
CA PHE A 130 -5.93 -2.68 -4.39
C PHE A 130 -7.08 -2.76 -5.40
N ILE A 131 -7.86 -3.83 -5.40
CA ILE A 131 -9.03 -3.98 -6.28
C ILE A 131 -10.12 -2.97 -5.90
N PHE A 132 -10.33 -2.71 -4.61
CA PHE A 132 -11.24 -1.68 -4.13
C PHE A 132 -10.82 -0.29 -4.63
N PHE A 133 -9.54 0.06 -4.50
CA PHE A 133 -8.97 1.30 -5.06
C PHE A 133 -9.20 1.38 -6.57
N LYS A 134 -8.77 0.35 -7.31
CA LYS A 134 -8.89 0.29 -8.78
C LYS A 134 -10.32 0.50 -9.27
N ASN A 135 -11.30 -0.13 -8.62
CA ASN A 135 -12.70 -0.01 -8.98
C ASN A 135 -13.24 1.41 -8.74
N ASN A 136 -12.74 2.09 -7.70
CA ASN A 136 -13.19 3.42 -7.32
C ASN A 136 -12.50 4.54 -8.11
N ILE A 137 -11.25 4.35 -8.57
CA ILE A 137 -10.55 5.34 -9.39
C ILE A 137 -10.84 5.18 -10.87
N LYS A 138 -11.31 3.99 -11.30
CA LYS A 138 -11.61 3.67 -12.69
C LYS A 138 -12.60 4.67 -13.28
N ASN A 139 -12.18 5.31 -14.40
CA ASN A 139 -12.97 6.32 -15.09
C ASN A 139 -13.29 7.57 -14.23
N PHE A 140 -12.63 7.78 -13.11
CA PHE A 140 -12.73 9.04 -12.38
C PHE A 140 -12.07 10.13 -13.23
N ASN A 141 -12.86 11.13 -13.61
CA ASN A 141 -12.42 12.21 -14.49
C ASN A 141 -12.44 13.53 -13.72
N ALA A 142 -11.27 14.11 -13.54
CA ALA A 142 -11.10 15.34 -12.77
C ALA A 142 -9.79 16.06 -13.16
N ASP A 143 -9.47 17.18 -12.49
CA ASP A 143 -8.30 17.98 -12.83
C ASP A 143 -7.02 17.47 -12.15
N LYS A 144 -7.07 17.26 -10.84
CA LYS A 144 -5.84 17.04 -10.04
C LYS A 144 -5.94 15.84 -9.12
N TYR A 145 -4.91 14.99 -9.22
CA TYR A 145 -4.67 13.84 -8.37
C TYR A 145 -3.47 14.07 -7.46
N LEU A 146 -3.58 13.65 -6.20
CA LEU A 146 -2.48 13.59 -5.24
C LEU A 146 -2.37 12.17 -4.67
N GLU A 147 -1.17 11.64 -4.56
CA GLU A 147 -0.87 10.47 -3.73
C GLU A 147 0.11 10.85 -2.63
N ILE A 148 -0.29 10.58 -1.39
CA ILE A 148 0.52 10.78 -0.19
C ILE A 148 1.13 9.44 0.19
N GLY A 149 2.46 9.37 0.24
CA GLY A 149 3.20 8.14 0.50
C GLY A 149 3.10 7.10 -0.63
N PRO A 150 3.45 7.43 -1.90
CA PRO A 150 3.31 6.50 -3.03
C PRO A 150 4.19 5.25 -2.92
N GLY A 151 5.23 5.28 -2.12
CA GLY A 151 6.04 4.13 -1.70
C GLY A 151 6.58 3.29 -2.86
N HIS A 152 5.98 2.13 -3.10
CA HIS A 152 6.36 1.21 -4.19
C HIS A 152 5.83 1.61 -5.58
N GLY A 153 4.96 2.62 -5.69
CA GLY A 153 4.45 3.21 -6.94
C GLY A 153 3.32 2.47 -7.65
N ILE A 154 2.81 1.36 -7.12
CA ILE A 154 1.77 0.55 -7.81
C ILE A 154 0.42 1.29 -7.85
N TYR A 155 0.03 1.97 -6.78
CA TYR A 155 -1.21 2.76 -6.75
C TYR A 155 -1.10 3.97 -7.66
N PHE A 156 0.06 4.64 -7.68
CA PHE A 156 0.32 5.75 -8.59
C PHE A 156 0.27 5.29 -10.06
N MET A 157 0.84 4.12 -10.37
CA MET A 157 0.76 3.52 -11.70
C MET A 157 -0.68 3.19 -12.09
N GLU A 158 -1.47 2.64 -11.17
CA GLU A 158 -2.90 2.37 -11.43
C GLU A 158 -3.68 3.65 -11.66
N SER A 159 -3.38 4.74 -10.92
CA SER A 159 -4.04 6.03 -11.13
C SER A 159 -3.78 6.61 -12.52
N LEU A 160 -2.56 6.46 -13.03
CA LEU A 160 -2.19 6.85 -14.40
C LEU A 160 -2.88 5.98 -15.46
N SER A 161 -3.12 4.70 -15.16
CA SER A 161 -3.68 3.74 -16.11
C SER A 161 -5.20 3.75 -16.17
N SER A 162 -5.87 3.97 -15.05
CA SER A 162 -7.32 3.82 -14.89
C SER A 162 -8.05 5.13 -14.58
N GLY A 163 -7.37 6.10 -13.98
CA GLY A 163 -7.89 7.45 -13.76
C GLY A 163 -7.76 8.32 -15.01
N ASN A 164 -8.39 9.48 -14.99
CA ASN A 164 -8.27 10.48 -16.03
C ASN A 164 -8.13 11.86 -15.38
N PHE A 165 -6.89 12.24 -15.06
CA PHE A 165 -6.56 13.53 -14.46
C PHE A 165 -5.63 14.32 -15.37
N ASN A 166 -5.73 15.66 -15.31
CA ASN A 166 -4.85 16.54 -16.07
C ASN A 166 -3.46 16.70 -15.40
N ALA A 167 -3.38 16.50 -14.07
CA ALA A 167 -2.14 16.57 -13.34
C ALA A 167 -2.11 15.56 -12.19
N TYR A 168 -0.92 14.99 -11.95
CA TYR A 168 -0.64 14.01 -10.90
C TYR A 168 0.49 14.51 -10.02
N THR A 169 0.31 14.41 -8.72
CA THR A 169 1.34 14.75 -7.72
C THR A 169 1.56 13.56 -6.81
N GLY A 170 2.82 13.20 -6.57
CA GLY A 170 3.24 12.27 -5.53
C GLY A 170 4.03 13.03 -4.47
N ILE A 171 3.70 12.86 -3.18
CA ILE A 171 4.47 13.43 -2.07
C ILE A 171 4.85 12.34 -1.08
N ASP A 172 6.12 12.29 -0.66
CA ASP A 172 6.62 11.32 0.31
C ASP A 172 7.67 11.97 1.21
N ILE A 173 7.69 11.58 2.48
CA ILE A 173 8.72 11.96 3.45
C ILE A 173 10.02 11.17 3.26
N SER A 174 9.94 9.99 2.66
CA SER A 174 11.07 9.13 2.32
C SER A 174 11.56 9.41 0.90
N GLU A 175 12.76 9.96 0.78
CA GLU A 175 13.40 10.18 -0.51
C GLU A 175 13.57 8.88 -1.29
N THR A 176 14.00 7.80 -0.62
CA THR A 176 14.18 6.48 -1.23
C THR A 176 12.88 5.94 -1.81
N SER A 177 11.77 6.03 -1.07
CA SER A 177 10.44 5.58 -1.55
C SER A 177 9.98 6.41 -2.74
N LEU A 178 10.13 7.72 -2.68
CA LEU A 178 9.76 8.62 -3.76
C LEU A 178 10.55 8.34 -5.05
N GLU A 179 11.86 8.11 -4.93
CA GLU A 179 12.74 7.77 -6.07
C GLU A 179 12.43 6.39 -6.66
N ILE A 180 11.98 5.41 -5.86
CA ILE A 180 11.49 4.12 -6.36
C ILE A 180 10.24 4.35 -7.21
N THR A 181 9.24 5.06 -6.68
CA THR A 181 8.01 5.39 -7.41
C THR A 181 8.32 6.10 -8.72
N LYS A 182 9.09 7.19 -8.68
CA LYS A 182 9.47 7.99 -9.85
C LYS A 182 10.20 7.14 -10.90
N SER A 183 11.15 6.33 -10.47
CA SER A 183 11.91 5.46 -11.37
C SER A 183 11.03 4.38 -12.01
N PHE A 184 10.11 3.79 -11.24
CA PHE A 184 9.16 2.79 -11.74
C PHE A 184 8.19 3.40 -12.77
N ILE A 185 7.63 4.56 -12.47
CA ILE A 185 6.74 5.27 -13.40
C ILE A 185 7.47 5.63 -14.70
N ASN A 186 8.68 6.22 -14.59
CA ASN A 186 9.50 6.56 -15.78
C ASN A 186 9.85 5.34 -16.63
N TYR A 187 9.99 4.15 -16.02
CA TYR A 187 10.24 2.92 -16.74
C TYR A 187 9.00 2.41 -17.48
N CYS A 188 7.83 2.51 -16.87
CA CYS A 188 6.60 1.88 -17.37
C CYS A 188 5.83 2.74 -18.37
N VAL A 189 5.90 4.09 -18.28
CA VAL A 189 5.09 4.99 -19.08
C VAL A 189 5.93 6.09 -19.76
N ASP A 190 5.46 6.58 -20.90
CA ASP A 190 5.97 7.81 -21.47
C ASP A 190 5.48 9.02 -20.68
N VAL A 191 6.32 9.47 -19.73
CA VAL A 191 5.98 10.54 -18.80
C VAL A 191 5.66 11.88 -19.48
N ASN A 192 6.10 12.08 -20.75
CA ASN A 192 5.79 13.28 -21.50
C ASN A 192 4.30 13.40 -21.85
N LYS A 193 3.54 12.32 -21.72
CA LYS A 193 2.08 12.31 -21.93
C LYS A 193 1.30 12.76 -20.70
N PHE A 194 1.98 12.91 -19.56
CA PHE A 194 1.36 13.22 -18.28
C PHE A 194 2.02 14.45 -17.65
N LYS A 195 1.27 15.26 -16.94
CA LYS A 195 1.82 16.27 -16.07
C LYS A 195 2.01 15.66 -14.69
N ILE A 196 3.23 15.23 -14.38
CA ILE A 196 3.57 14.54 -13.14
C ILE A 196 4.57 15.40 -12.35
N GLU A 197 4.33 15.53 -11.05
CA GLU A 197 5.24 16.16 -10.10
C GLU A 197 5.48 15.22 -8.92
N PHE A 198 6.75 15.08 -8.49
CA PHE A 198 7.12 14.36 -7.28
C PHE A 198 7.78 15.31 -6.29
N ILE A 199 7.30 15.34 -5.06
CA ILE A 199 7.69 16.26 -4.00
C ILE A 199 8.22 15.45 -2.82
N TRP A 200 9.49 15.66 -2.46
CA TRP A 200 10.05 15.11 -1.25
C TRP A 200 9.81 16.10 -0.10
N ASP A 201 8.79 15.84 0.70
CA ASP A 201 8.41 16.71 1.81
C ASP A 201 7.44 15.99 2.77
N ASP A 202 7.30 16.55 3.98
CA ASP A 202 6.29 16.15 4.95
C ASP A 202 4.97 16.90 4.67
N ILE A 203 3.96 16.16 4.23
CA ILE A 203 2.64 16.72 3.89
C ILE A 203 1.98 17.47 5.05
N THR A 204 2.30 17.14 6.31
CA THR A 204 1.72 17.81 7.48
C THR A 204 2.33 19.19 7.74
N GLN A 205 3.51 19.47 7.19
CA GLN A 205 4.24 20.73 7.30
C GLN A 205 4.29 21.50 5.98
N HIS A 206 4.01 20.81 4.88
CA HIS A 206 4.07 21.39 3.55
C HIS A 206 2.98 22.46 3.35
N LYS A 207 3.37 23.65 2.92
CA LYS A 207 2.44 24.73 2.57
C LYS A 207 1.82 24.46 1.19
N ILE A 208 0.93 23.49 1.12
CA ILE A 208 0.22 23.20 -0.13
C ILE A 208 -0.87 24.27 -0.33
N THR A 209 -0.71 25.07 -1.37
CA THR A 209 -1.73 26.04 -1.82
C THR A 209 -2.70 25.43 -2.84
N THR A 210 -2.34 24.31 -3.41
CA THR A 210 -3.13 23.58 -4.41
C THR A 210 -4.13 22.66 -3.73
N ARG A 211 -5.35 22.62 -4.27
CA ARG A 211 -6.37 21.62 -3.90
C ARG A 211 -6.49 20.56 -4.97
N TYR A 212 -6.96 19.38 -4.59
CA TYR A 212 -7.05 18.19 -5.41
C TYR A 212 -8.48 17.67 -5.46
N ASP A 213 -8.81 16.98 -6.54
CA ASP A 213 -10.13 16.38 -6.73
C ASP A 213 -10.17 14.94 -6.24
N TYR A 214 -9.01 14.30 -6.25
CA TYR A 214 -8.83 12.96 -5.70
C TYR A 214 -7.49 12.87 -4.96
N ILE A 215 -7.54 12.37 -3.72
CA ILE A 215 -6.35 12.13 -2.92
C ILE A 215 -6.30 10.65 -2.57
N THR A 216 -5.16 10.01 -2.82
CA THR A 216 -4.87 8.64 -2.37
C THR A 216 -3.90 8.69 -1.19
N ILE A 217 -4.22 7.96 -0.14
CA ILE A 217 -3.33 7.68 0.98
C ILE A 217 -3.51 6.22 1.38
N GLY A 218 -2.50 5.41 1.12
CA GLY A 218 -2.53 3.97 1.36
C GLY A 218 -1.48 3.54 2.35
N GLU A 219 -1.89 2.98 3.50
CA GLU A 219 -0.98 2.43 4.51
C GLU A 219 0.07 3.47 4.97
N VAL A 220 -0.40 4.65 5.39
CA VAL A 220 0.45 5.77 5.88
C VAL A 220 0.03 6.23 7.26
N LEU A 221 -1.25 6.10 7.64
CA LEU A 221 -1.76 6.64 8.90
C LEU A 221 -1.10 5.98 10.12
N GLU A 222 -0.77 4.73 10.04
CA GLU A 222 -0.08 3.95 11.08
C GLU A 222 1.39 4.36 11.27
N HIS A 223 1.97 5.09 10.32
CA HIS A 223 3.36 5.57 10.36
C HIS A 223 3.50 6.99 10.92
N VAL A 224 2.40 7.67 11.24
CA VAL A 224 2.42 9.04 11.76
C VAL A 224 2.00 9.11 13.22
N LYS A 225 2.55 10.06 13.97
CA LYS A 225 2.23 10.25 15.39
C LYS A 225 0.78 10.66 15.63
N SER A 226 0.17 11.36 14.68
CA SER A 226 -1.19 11.91 14.79
C SER A 226 -1.96 11.74 13.48
N PRO A 227 -2.53 10.55 13.22
CA PRO A 227 -3.32 10.28 12.02
C PRO A 227 -4.43 11.31 11.80
N LYS A 228 -5.11 11.72 12.86
CA LYS A 228 -6.18 12.73 12.82
C LYS A 228 -5.72 14.07 12.20
N ILE A 229 -4.49 14.51 12.49
CA ILE A 229 -3.92 15.74 11.90
C ILE A 229 -3.73 15.53 10.39
N LEU A 230 -3.20 14.38 9.99
CA LEU A 230 -3.00 14.04 8.58
C LEU A 230 -4.34 13.95 7.82
N ILE A 231 -5.35 13.30 8.40
CA ILE A 231 -6.70 13.23 7.82
C ILE A 231 -7.33 14.64 7.70
N SER A 232 -7.14 15.50 8.71
CA SER A 232 -7.60 16.89 8.65
C SER A 232 -6.89 17.69 7.55
N SER A 233 -5.62 17.40 7.30
CA SER A 233 -4.87 18.00 6.17
C SER A 233 -5.44 17.53 4.83
N ILE A 234 -5.81 16.25 4.71
CA ILE A 234 -6.48 15.72 3.50
C ILE A 234 -7.80 16.45 3.25
N TYR A 235 -8.61 16.65 4.30
CA TYR A 235 -9.84 17.43 4.17
C TYR A 235 -9.59 18.85 3.61
N LEU A 236 -8.57 19.52 4.10
CA LEU A 236 -8.24 20.88 3.65
C LEU A 236 -7.71 20.90 2.21
N LEU A 237 -7.00 19.85 1.79
CA LEU A 237 -6.43 19.71 0.46
C LEU A 237 -7.45 19.28 -0.60
N LEU A 238 -8.56 18.68 -0.22
CA LEU A 238 -9.63 18.33 -1.17
C LEU A 238 -10.40 19.56 -1.64
N ASN A 239 -10.74 19.58 -2.91
CA ASN A 239 -11.79 20.46 -3.44
C ASN A 239 -13.15 20.11 -2.80
N PRO A 240 -14.09 21.08 -2.66
CA PRO A 240 -15.47 20.75 -2.35
C PRO A 240 -16.02 19.70 -3.33
N GLY A 241 -16.57 18.61 -2.83
CA GLY A 241 -17.01 17.46 -3.65
C GLY A 241 -15.88 16.48 -4.00
N GLY A 242 -14.63 16.79 -3.70
CA GLY A 242 -13.47 15.90 -3.91
C GLY A 242 -13.52 14.64 -3.07
N LYS A 243 -12.83 13.59 -3.51
CA LYS A 243 -12.79 12.27 -2.86
C LYS A 243 -11.39 11.91 -2.38
N THR A 244 -11.33 11.05 -1.39
CA THR A 244 -10.08 10.39 -0.99
C THR A 244 -10.29 8.89 -0.91
N TYR A 245 -9.31 8.13 -1.45
CA TYR A 245 -9.08 6.76 -1.05
C TYR A 245 -8.15 6.80 0.17
N LEU A 246 -8.53 6.10 1.22
CA LEU A 246 -7.74 5.99 2.43
C LEU A 246 -7.70 4.53 2.84
N SER A 247 -6.49 3.98 3.06
CA SER A 247 -6.33 2.69 3.72
C SER A 247 -5.37 2.76 4.89
N THR A 248 -5.63 1.91 5.89
CA THR A 248 -4.80 1.72 7.09
C THR A 248 -5.21 0.41 7.78
N CYS A 249 -4.63 0.12 8.94
CA CYS A 249 -4.85 -1.11 9.66
C CYS A 249 -5.09 -0.90 11.16
N ALA A 250 -5.75 -1.88 11.79
CA ALA A 250 -5.84 -1.98 13.24
C ALA A 250 -5.17 -3.28 13.72
N ASN A 251 -4.42 -3.20 14.83
CA ASN A 251 -3.71 -4.33 15.44
C ASN A 251 -2.78 -5.09 14.46
N ALA A 252 -2.16 -4.39 13.52
CA ALA A 252 -1.29 -4.95 12.49
C ALA A 252 0.17 -4.52 12.75
N PRO A 253 0.95 -5.27 13.52
CA PRO A 253 2.31 -4.90 13.87
C PRO A 253 3.25 -5.09 12.69
N VAL A 254 3.92 -4.00 12.31
CA VAL A 254 5.02 -3.94 11.34
C VAL A 254 6.15 -3.11 11.93
N ILE A 255 7.35 -3.23 11.38
CA ILE A 255 8.57 -2.67 12.00
C ILE A 255 8.56 -1.15 12.12
N ASP A 256 7.86 -0.46 11.24
CA ASP A 256 7.78 1.00 11.12
C ASP A 256 6.41 1.58 11.52
N HIS A 257 5.49 0.76 12.04
CA HIS A 257 4.24 1.23 12.61
C HIS A 257 4.49 1.86 13.99
N ILE A 258 3.96 3.08 14.19
CA ILE A 258 4.07 3.83 15.44
C ILE A 258 2.72 4.15 16.07
N TYR A 259 1.65 4.22 15.29
CA TYR A 259 0.30 4.48 15.76
C TYR A 259 -0.55 3.21 15.73
N LEU A 260 -1.04 2.81 16.90
CA LEU A 260 -1.86 1.61 17.07
C LEU A 260 -3.35 1.98 17.11
N TYR A 261 -4.06 1.77 16.01
CA TYR A 261 -5.51 1.68 16.06
C TYR A 261 -5.91 0.33 16.66
N ASN A 262 -6.84 0.36 17.65
CA ASN A 262 -7.32 -0.85 18.31
C ASN A 262 -8.60 -1.41 17.67
N SER A 263 -9.30 -0.59 16.89
CA SER A 263 -10.55 -0.96 16.23
C SER A 263 -10.76 -0.17 14.93
N ILE A 264 -11.68 -0.65 14.10
CA ILE A 264 -12.15 0.07 12.92
C ILE A 264 -12.92 1.34 13.30
N ASP A 265 -13.63 1.31 14.44
CA ASP A 265 -14.39 2.47 14.90
C ASP A 265 -13.49 3.67 15.23
N GLU A 266 -12.28 3.44 15.80
CA GLU A 266 -11.30 4.50 16.02
C GLU A 266 -10.86 5.14 14.70
N ILE A 267 -10.63 4.34 13.64
CA ILE A 267 -10.27 4.84 12.31
C ILE A 267 -11.40 5.68 11.73
N LYS A 268 -12.64 5.18 11.80
CA LYS A 268 -13.83 5.89 11.32
C LYS A 268 -14.07 7.18 12.07
N GLU A 269 -13.88 7.19 13.39
CA GLU A 269 -14.01 8.40 14.22
C GLU A 269 -13.05 9.50 13.77
N ASP A 270 -11.78 9.15 13.50
CA ASP A 270 -10.80 10.12 13.01
C ASP A 270 -11.19 10.68 11.64
N ILE A 271 -11.69 9.84 10.73
CA ILE A 271 -12.15 10.26 9.41
C ILE A 271 -13.37 11.19 9.52
N LEU A 272 -14.40 10.76 10.24
CA LEU A 272 -15.65 11.51 10.36
C LEU A 272 -15.47 12.82 11.11
N SER A 273 -14.64 12.82 12.18
CA SER A 273 -14.36 14.03 12.96
C SER A 273 -13.53 15.07 12.19
N SER A 274 -12.86 14.67 11.09
CA SER A 274 -12.17 15.61 10.21
C SER A 274 -13.10 16.36 9.25
N GLY A 275 -14.38 16.00 9.19
CA GLY A 275 -15.39 16.56 8.27
C GLY A 275 -15.55 15.79 6.95
N LEU A 276 -14.85 14.68 6.79
CA LEU A 276 -15.01 13.77 5.66
C LEU A 276 -16.22 12.86 5.90
N LYS A 277 -16.89 12.48 4.81
CA LYS A 277 -18.01 11.53 4.82
C LYS A 277 -17.60 10.24 4.10
N ILE A 278 -17.62 9.13 4.81
CA ILE A 278 -17.38 7.81 4.22
C ILE A 278 -18.54 7.47 3.30
N ILE A 279 -18.26 7.12 2.04
CA ILE A 279 -19.26 6.79 1.01
C ILE A 279 -19.18 5.35 0.54
N ASP A 280 -18.04 4.69 0.73
CA ASP A 280 -17.82 3.27 0.43
C ASP A 280 -16.66 2.75 1.29
N GLU A 281 -16.70 1.49 1.70
CA GLU A 281 -15.66 0.92 2.56
C GLU A 281 -15.53 -0.59 2.44
N ILE A 282 -14.34 -1.09 2.79
CA ILE A 282 -14.06 -2.52 2.93
C ILE A 282 -13.26 -2.79 4.20
N ILE A 283 -13.64 -3.83 4.94
CA ILE A 283 -12.93 -4.32 6.12
C ILE A 283 -12.49 -5.75 5.86
N ILE A 284 -11.24 -6.06 6.12
CA ILE A 284 -10.65 -7.37 5.89
C ILE A 284 -10.02 -7.86 7.18
N CYS A 285 -10.50 -8.97 7.70
CA CYS A 285 -9.89 -9.66 8.83
C CYS A 285 -8.77 -10.58 8.31
N ASN A 286 -7.54 -10.36 8.79
CA ASN A 286 -6.34 -11.04 8.30
C ASN A 286 -6.04 -12.35 9.04
N ASP A 287 -6.64 -12.56 10.21
CA ASP A 287 -6.41 -13.71 11.10
C ASP A 287 -7.64 -14.62 11.27
N GLU A 288 -8.64 -14.46 10.39
CA GLU A 288 -9.89 -15.26 10.38
C GLU A 288 -10.71 -15.19 11.69
N THR A 289 -10.48 -14.16 12.52
CA THR A 289 -11.24 -13.93 13.75
C THR A 289 -12.68 -13.51 13.39
N GLU A 290 -13.69 -14.09 14.06
CA GLU A 290 -15.08 -13.69 13.87
C GLU A 290 -15.30 -12.24 14.33
N GLU A 291 -16.15 -11.48 13.61
CA GLU A 291 -16.39 -10.05 13.84
C GLU A 291 -16.75 -9.71 15.30
N LYS A 292 -17.58 -10.53 15.92
CA LYS A 292 -17.98 -10.36 17.35
C LYS A 292 -16.79 -10.36 18.33
N ASP A 293 -15.67 -10.95 17.91
CA ASP A 293 -14.48 -11.14 18.75
C ASP A 293 -13.32 -10.17 18.39
N TRP A 294 -13.47 -9.33 17.37
CA TRP A 294 -12.38 -8.48 16.86
C TRP A 294 -11.73 -7.62 17.94
N ILE A 295 -12.52 -6.95 18.77
CA ILE A 295 -11.99 -6.08 19.84
C ILE A 295 -11.32 -6.93 20.92
N LEU A 296 -12.01 -8.00 21.38
CA LEU A 296 -11.53 -8.84 22.48
C LEU A 296 -10.21 -9.54 22.14
N LYS A 297 -10.10 -10.06 20.90
CA LYS A 297 -8.95 -10.80 20.43
C LYS A 297 -7.89 -9.92 19.78
N LYS A 298 -8.11 -8.59 19.71
CA LYS A 298 -7.25 -7.65 18.97
C LYS A 298 -6.95 -8.17 17.55
N ALA A 299 -8.03 -8.46 16.82
CA ALA A 299 -7.92 -8.99 15.46
C ALA A 299 -7.11 -8.06 14.57
N ASN A 300 -6.26 -8.65 13.72
CA ASN A 300 -5.52 -7.91 12.71
C ASN A 300 -6.46 -7.56 11.55
N LEU A 301 -6.78 -6.28 11.41
CA LEU A 301 -7.76 -5.78 10.46
C LEU A 301 -7.11 -4.80 9.49
N SER A 302 -7.35 -4.99 8.19
CA SER A 302 -7.09 -3.98 7.18
C SER A 302 -8.40 -3.26 6.85
N TYR A 303 -8.31 -1.96 6.68
CA TYR A 303 -9.43 -1.08 6.37
C TYR A 303 -9.12 -0.21 5.17
N ALA A 304 -10.05 -0.09 4.24
CA ALA A 304 -9.99 0.91 3.20
C ALA A 304 -11.35 1.56 2.98
N CYS A 305 -11.36 2.84 2.64
CA CYS A 305 -12.57 3.55 2.33
C CYS A 305 -12.39 4.58 1.20
N ILE A 306 -13.51 4.94 0.61
CA ILE A 306 -13.65 6.18 -0.14
C ILE A 306 -14.40 7.16 0.75
N ALA A 307 -13.76 8.27 1.03
CA ALA A 307 -14.42 9.37 1.75
C ALA A 307 -14.50 10.61 0.85
N LYS A 308 -15.42 11.50 1.18
CA LYS A 308 -15.72 12.70 0.37
C LYS A 308 -15.74 13.94 1.25
N ARG A 309 -15.17 15.03 0.75
CA ARG A 309 -15.45 16.37 1.28
C ARG A 309 -16.79 16.85 0.71
N GLU A 310 -17.77 17.14 1.58
CA GLU A 310 -19.02 17.75 1.13
C GLU A 310 -18.81 19.21 0.70
N PHE A 311 -19.80 19.80 0.06
CA PHE A 311 -19.74 21.17 -0.47
C PHE A 311 -19.83 22.22 0.63
#